data_d4035a8f84263e3d7166311182dbf842
#
_entry.id   d4035a8f84263e3d7166311182dbf842
#
_cell.length_a   1.000
_cell.length_b   1.000
_cell.length_c   1.000
_cell.angle_alpha   90.00
_cell.angle_beta   90.00
_cell.angle_gamma   90.00
#
_symmetry.space_group_name_H-M   'P 1'
#
loop_
_entity.id
_entity.type
_entity.pdbx_description
1 polymer ?
#
loop_
_entity_poly.entity_id
_entity_poly.type
_entity_poly.pdbx_seq_one_letter_code
_entity_poly.pdbx_strand_id
1 'polypeptide(L)'
;MRVADDKTLLVPDRRGNNRIDTLRNILADPRVALLFLIPGCGETIRITGSAAISIDPKLTQSFLVEGKAPRSVLVVSVEAVFFQCAKAIVRSKLWDASRHVERKSLPSAGMILADLTGGELGGPEHDRTAPERLKATIY
;
A
#
# COMPACT_ATOMS: atom_id res chain seq x y z
N MET A 1 9.30 -3.34 -2.17
CA MET A 1 9.16 -3.98 -3.49
C MET A 1 10.54 -4.18 -4.09
N ARG A 2 10.73 -5.21 -4.93
CA ARG A 2 11.96 -5.50 -5.67
C ARG A 2 11.61 -6.00 -7.07
N VAL A 3 12.35 -5.55 -8.07
CA VAL A 3 12.35 -6.14 -9.41
C VAL A 3 13.28 -7.36 -9.35
N ALA A 4 12.76 -8.55 -9.61
CA ALA A 4 13.52 -9.78 -9.59
C ALA A 4 14.19 -10.04 -10.96
N ASP A 5 13.46 -9.78 -12.02
CA ASP A 5 13.89 -9.87 -13.41
C ASP A 5 12.97 -9.01 -14.29
N ASP A 6 13.13 -9.07 -15.62
CA ASP A 6 12.40 -8.23 -16.59
C ASP A 6 10.86 -8.42 -16.55
N LYS A 7 10.37 -9.49 -15.94
CA LYS A 7 8.95 -9.85 -15.91
C LYS A 7 8.41 -10.15 -14.52
N THR A 8 9.23 -9.98 -13.48
CA THR A 8 8.84 -10.38 -12.13
C THR A 8 9.05 -9.27 -11.11
N LEU A 9 7.95 -8.90 -10.43
CA LEU A 9 8.00 -8.02 -9.27
C LEU A 9 7.70 -8.79 -7.99
N LEU A 10 8.42 -8.47 -6.94
CA LEU A 10 8.23 -9.02 -5.60
C LEU A 10 7.74 -7.93 -4.66
N VAL A 11 6.53 -8.10 -4.14
CA VAL A 11 5.89 -7.12 -3.24
C VAL A 11 5.70 -7.77 -1.87
N PRO A 12 6.47 -7.38 -0.85
CA PRO A 12 6.33 -7.96 0.48
C PRO A 12 5.02 -7.51 1.12
N ASP A 13 4.27 -8.46 1.68
CA ASP A 13 3.06 -8.20 2.45
C ASP A 13 3.45 -7.79 3.88
N ARG A 14 3.50 -6.49 4.12
CA ARG A 14 3.81 -5.89 5.41
C ARG A 14 2.59 -5.81 6.30
N ARG A 15 2.83 -5.76 7.61
CA ARG A 15 1.75 -5.57 8.58
C ARG A 15 0.97 -4.29 8.28
N GLY A 16 -0.34 -4.41 8.20
CA GLY A 16 -1.26 -3.31 7.97
C GLY A 16 -2.48 -3.40 8.91
N ASN A 17 -3.64 -3.12 8.38
CA ASN A 17 -4.91 -3.12 9.12
C ASN A 17 -5.49 -4.53 9.39
N ASN A 18 -4.75 -5.57 9.13
CA ASN A 18 -5.13 -6.98 9.24
C ASN A 18 -6.33 -7.40 8.34
N ARG A 19 -6.67 -6.62 7.34
CA ARG A 19 -7.62 -7.00 6.28
C ARG A 19 -6.88 -7.77 5.21
N ILE A 20 -7.40 -8.93 4.87
CA ILE A 20 -6.77 -9.85 3.89
C ILE A 20 -7.56 -9.94 2.58
N ASP A 21 -8.44 -8.95 2.33
CA ASP A 21 -9.31 -8.96 1.14
C ASP A 21 -8.52 -9.06 -0.16
N THR A 22 -7.43 -8.30 -0.30
CA THR A 22 -6.56 -8.37 -1.48
C THR A 22 -5.95 -9.76 -1.67
N LEU A 23 -5.49 -10.40 -0.59
CA LEU A 23 -4.91 -11.76 -0.67
C LEU A 23 -5.98 -12.78 -1.06
N ARG A 24 -7.19 -12.69 -0.49
CA ARG A 24 -8.33 -13.54 -0.87
C ARG A 24 -8.72 -13.34 -2.33
N ASN A 25 -8.76 -12.09 -2.80
CA ASN A 25 -9.07 -11.77 -4.18
C ASN A 25 -8.04 -12.37 -5.14
N ILE A 26 -6.75 -12.29 -4.82
CA ILE A 26 -5.68 -12.90 -5.62
C ILE A 26 -5.80 -14.43 -5.69
N LEU A 27 -6.24 -15.07 -4.60
CA LEU A 27 -6.49 -16.52 -4.61
C LEU A 27 -7.69 -16.91 -5.47
N ALA A 28 -8.70 -16.04 -5.55
CA ALA A 28 -9.89 -16.28 -6.38
C ALA A 28 -9.66 -15.89 -7.84
N ASP A 29 -8.94 -14.78 -8.08
CA ASP A 29 -8.59 -14.27 -9.41
C ASP A 29 -7.20 -13.63 -9.31
N PRO A 30 -6.17 -14.23 -9.94
CA PRO A 30 -4.79 -13.76 -9.79
C PRO A 30 -4.48 -12.45 -10.53
N ARG A 31 -5.38 -11.91 -11.32
CA ARG A 31 -5.16 -10.68 -12.06
C ARG A 31 -4.96 -9.49 -11.13
N VAL A 32 -3.91 -8.74 -11.37
CA VAL A 32 -3.55 -7.56 -10.57
C VAL A 32 -3.21 -6.37 -11.45
N ALA A 33 -3.45 -5.18 -10.91
CA ALA A 33 -2.97 -3.93 -11.47
C ALA A 33 -2.25 -3.12 -10.39
N LEU A 34 -1.08 -2.58 -10.74
CA LEU A 34 -0.28 -1.73 -9.87
C LEU A 34 -0.14 -0.35 -10.49
N LEU A 35 -0.23 0.68 -9.65
CA LEU A 35 0.05 2.06 -10.02
C LEU A 35 1.22 2.56 -9.20
N PHE A 36 2.23 3.07 -9.88
CA PHE A 36 3.41 3.65 -9.25
C PHE A 36 3.41 5.15 -9.39
N LEU A 37 3.45 5.82 -8.23
CA LEU A 37 3.61 7.25 -8.08
C LEU A 37 5.01 7.51 -7.52
N ILE A 38 5.74 8.43 -8.14
CA ILE A 38 7.06 8.86 -7.66
C ILE A 38 6.90 10.28 -7.12
N PRO A 39 7.11 10.53 -5.84
CA PRO A 39 6.98 11.87 -5.27
C PRO A 39 7.75 12.92 -6.06
N GLY A 40 7.07 14.01 -6.43
CA GLY A 40 7.64 15.08 -7.24
C GLY A 40 7.70 14.80 -8.75
N CYS A 41 7.44 13.56 -9.21
CA CYS A 41 7.40 13.22 -10.62
C CYS A 41 5.96 13.27 -11.15
N GLY A 42 5.77 13.87 -12.32
CA GLY A 42 4.44 13.99 -12.93
C GLY A 42 3.97 12.72 -13.63
N GLU A 43 4.90 11.93 -14.13
CA GLU A 43 4.62 10.68 -14.83
C GLU A 43 4.29 9.57 -13.85
N THR A 44 3.49 8.60 -14.32
CA THR A 44 3.17 7.40 -13.55
C THR A 44 3.43 6.15 -14.38
N ILE A 45 3.70 5.04 -13.70
CA ILE A 45 3.81 3.72 -14.33
C ILE A 45 2.67 2.85 -13.83
N ARG A 46 2.00 2.20 -14.76
CA ARG A 46 0.95 1.21 -14.49
C ARG A 46 1.44 -0.15 -14.97
N ILE A 47 1.27 -1.15 -14.15
CA ILE A 47 1.63 -2.53 -14.47
C ILE A 47 0.39 -3.39 -14.31
N THR A 48 0.14 -4.26 -15.27
CA THR A 48 -0.87 -5.32 -15.17
C THR A 48 -0.19 -6.67 -15.28
N GLY A 49 -0.80 -7.67 -14.68
CA GLY A 49 -0.28 -9.02 -14.69
C GLY A 49 -1.06 -9.93 -13.75
N SER A 50 -0.44 -11.03 -13.40
CA SER A 50 -0.98 -12.00 -12.44
C SER A 50 -0.09 -12.13 -11.22
N ALA A 51 -0.67 -12.37 -10.05
CA ALA A 51 0.06 -12.51 -8.80
C ALA A 51 -0.15 -13.88 -8.17
N ALA A 52 0.91 -14.42 -7.58
CA ALA A 52 0.87 -15.57 -6.69
C ALA A 52 1.36 -15.16 -5.29
N ILE A 53 0.82 -15.80 -4.25
CA ILE A 53 1.23 -15.56 -2.86
C ILE A 53 2.28 -16.61 -2.50
N SER A 54 3.47 -16.16 -2.12
CA SER A 54 4.55 -17.03 -1.65
C SER A 54 4.78 -16.85 -0.15
N ILE A 55 4.91 -17.97 0.55
CA ILE A 55 5.31 -18.04 1.97
C ILE A 55 6.69 -18.68 2.13
N ASP A 56 7.46 -18.80 1.04
CA ASP A 56 8.81 -19.38 1.09
C ASP A 56 9.66 -18.61 2.10
N PRO A 57 10.22 -19.29 3.11
CA PRO A 57 11.06 -18.66 4.12
C PRO A 57 12.28 -17.93 3.56
N LYS A 58 12.92 -18.47 2.51
CA LYS A 58 14.06 -17.81 1.88
C LYS A 58 13.65 -16.50 1.24
N LEU A 59 12.48 -16.47 0.59
CA LEU A 59 11.96 -15.29 -0.06
C LEU A 59 11.51 -14.24 0.97
N THR A 60 10.73 -14.63 1.99
CA THR A 60 10.28 -13.71 3.05
C THR A 60 11.45 -13.13 3.83
N GLN A 61 12.43 -13.94 4.21
CA GLN A 61 13.66 -13.48 4.89
C GLN A 61 14.48 -12.50 4.04
N SER A 62 14.46 -12.61 2.72
CA SER A 62 15.15 -11.68 1.84
C SER A 62 14.59 -10.24 1.87
N PHE A 63 13.44 -10.05 2.51
CA PHE A 63 12.77 -8.76 2.75
C PHE A 63 12.81 -8.31 4.21
N LEU A 64 13.74 -8.82 5.00
CA LEU A 64 13.90 -8.45 6.40
C LEU A 64 14.13 -6.93 6.53
N VAL A 65 13.37 -6.26 7.40
CA VAL A 65 13.55 -4.85 7.78
C VAL A 65 13.40 -4.76 9.30
N GLU A 66 14.36 -4.14 9.97
CA GLU A 66 14.36 -4.01 11.44
C GLU A 66 14.08 -5.33 12.20
N GLY A 67 14.66 -6.44 11.69
CA GLY A 67 14.48 -7.76 12.28
C GLY A 67 13.11 -8.41 11.99
N LYS A 68 12.25 -7.79 11.20
CA LYS A 68 10.90 -8.29 10.89
C LYS A 68 10.78 -8.68 9.42
N ALA A 69 10.50 -9.94 9.17
CA ALA A 69 10.17 -10.44 7.83
C ALA A 69 8.66 -10.27 7.55
N PRO A 70 8.26 -10.06 6.27
CA PRO A 70 6.85 -10.13 5.89
C PRO A 70 6.32 -11.56 6.05
N ARG A 71 5.01 -11.71 6.24
CA ARG A 71 4.36 -13.03 6.34
C ARG A 71 4.30 -13.74 4.98
N SER A 72 4.15 -12.96 3.93
CA SER A 72 4.11 -13.45 2.55
C SER A 72 4.73 -12.43 1.60
N VAL A 73 4.98 -12.86 0.37
CA VAL A 73 5.43 -12.01 -0.73
C VAL A 73 4.52 -12.28 -1.93
N LEU A 74 3.95 -11.23 -2.50
CA LEU A 74 3.29 -11.34 -3.79
C LEU A 74 4.35 -11.40 -4.88
N VAL A 75 4.31 -12.47 -5.64
CA VAL A 75 5.13 -12.68 -6.85
C VAL A 75 4.26 -12.29 -8.03
N VAL A 76 4.55 -11.15 -8.62
CA VAL A 76 3.77 -10.60 -9.74
C VAL A 76 4.48 -10.91 -11.05
N SER A 77 3.81 -11.69 -11.90
CA SER A 77 4.22 -11.90 -13.29
C SER A 77 3.67 -10.76 -14.14
N VAL A 78 4.57 -9.94 -14.68
CA VAL A 78 4.23 -8.73 -15.45
C VAL A 78 3.80 -9.12 -16.87
N GLU A 79 2.61 -8.71 -17.26
CA GLU A 79 2.07 -8.90 -18.62
C GLU A 79 2.21 -7.65 -19.47
N ALA A 80 1.93 -6.48 -18.89
CA ALA A 80 2.07 -5.21 -19.58
C ALA A 80 2.52 -4.08 -18.64
N VAL A 81 3.30 -3.16 -19.20
CA VAL A 81 3.75 -1.93 -18.53
C VAL A 81 3.29 -0.75 -19.37
N PHE A 82 2.63 0.20 -18.72
CA PHE A 82 2.13 1.42 -19.36
C PHE A 82 2.79 2.64 -18.72
N PHE A 83 3.42 3.45 -19.54
CA PHE A 83 3.83 4.79 -19.16
C PHE A 83 2.63 5.73 -19.34
N GLN A 84 2.33 6.53 -18.33
CA GLN A 84 1.27 7.52 -18.39
C GLN A 84 1.84 8.93 -18.21
N CYS A 85 1.42 9.84 -19.10
CA CYS A 85 1.88 11.21 -19.09
C CYS A 85 1.47 11.99 -17.82
N ALA A 86 2.19 13.07 -17.55
CA ALA A 86 2.03 13.91 -16.36
C ALA A 86 0.68 14.67 -16.25
N LYS A 87 -0.17 14.66 -17.27
CA LYS A 87 -1.37 15.54 -17.31
C LYS A 87 -2.29 15.43 -16.09
N ALA A 88 -2.49 14.22 -15.58
CA ALA A 88 -3.36 14.00 -14.42
C ALA A 88 -2.77 14.60 -13.13
N ILE A 89 -1.49 14.33 -12.90
CA ILE A 89 -0.74 14.84 -11.73
C ILE A 89 -0.61 16.37 -11.76
N VAL A 90 -0.32 16.93 -12.96
CA VAL A 90 -0.22 18.39 -13.15
C VAL A 90 -1.57 19.08 -12.92
N ARG A 91 -2.67 18.55 -13.49
CA ARG A 91 -4.01 19.14 -13.29
C ARG A 91 -4.47 19.08 -11.84
N SER A 92 -4.23 17.96 -11.16
CA SER A 92 -4.58 17.79 -9.74
C SER A 92 -3.67 18.58 -8.81
N LYS A 93 -2.52 19.07 -9.30
CA LYS A 93 -1.48 19.70 -8.48
C LYS A 93 -1.05 18.80 -7.30
N LEU A 94 -1.01 17.48 -7.53
CA LEU A 94 -0.82 16.49 -6.47
C LEU A 94 0.46 16.73 -5.66
N TRP A 95 1.53 17.17 -6.30
CA TRP A 95 2.83 17.43 -5.67
C TRP A 95 3.06 18.91 -5.27
N ASP A 96 2.06 19.77 -5.47
CA ASP A 96 2.15 21.19 -5.09
C ASP A 96 1.85 21.34 -3.59
N ALA A 97 2.88 21.59 -2.81
CA ALA A 97 2.76 21.76 -1.35
C ALA A 97 1.79 22.87 -0.94
N SER A 98 1.60 23.90 -1.79
CA SER A 98 0.64 24.97 -1.52
C SER A 98 -0.82 24.51 -1.53
N ARG A 99 -1.06 23.33 -2.08
CA ARG A 99 -2.40 22.68 -2.14
C ARG A 99 -2.63 21.63 -1.05
N HIS A 100 -1.61 21.39 -0.21
CA HIS A 100 -1.78 20.47 0.90
C HIS A 100 -2.77 21.05 1.90
N VAL A 101 -3.72 20.23 2.30
CA VAL A 101 -4.71 20.62 3.31
C VAL A 101 -4.18 20.33 4.72
N GLU A 102 -4.56 21.15 5.67
CA GLU A 102 -4.34 20.90 7.08
C GLU A 102 -4.96 19.54 7.46
N ARG A 103 -4.18 18.61 8.02
CA ARG A 103 -4.70 17.28 8.40
C ARG A 103 -5.93 17.38 9.32
N LYS A 104 -5.96 18.41 10.20
CA LYS A 104 -7.06 18.62 11.14
C LYS A 104 -8.35 19.15 10.49
N SER A 105 -8.30 19.60 9.23
CA SER A 105 -9.50 20.01 8.48
C SER A 105 -10.30 18.82 7.94
N LEU A 106 -9.75 17.60 8.04
CA LEU A 106 -10.40 16.38 7.62
C LEU A 106 -10.72 15.49 8.85
N PRO A 107 -11.78 14.68 8.79
CA PRO A 107 -12.08 13.72 9.83
C PRO A 107 -10.86 12.83 10.13
N SER A 108 -10.63 12.53 11.39
CA SER A 108 -9.58 11.58 11.79
C SER A 108 -9.99 10.14 11.49
N ALA A 109 -9.02 9.21 11.50
CA ALA A 109 -9.32 7.79 11.37
C ALA A 109 -10.22 7.30 12.52
N GLY A 110 -9.99 7.80 13.74
CA GLY A 110 -10.82 7.47 14.90
C GLY A 110 -12.25 7.98 14.75
N MET A 111 -12.45 9.19 14.23
CA MET A 111 -13.79 9.71 13.94
C MET A 111 -14.52 8.89 12.89
N ILE A 112 -13.85 8.58 11.77
CA ILE A 112 -14.44 7.79 10.68
C ILE A 112 -14.85 6.39 11.18
N LEU A 113 -13.97 5.73 11.94
CA LEU A 113 -14.26 4.41 12.50
C LEU A 113 -15.43 4.45 13.49
N ALA A 114 -15.47 5.45 14.36
CA ALA A 114 -16.59 5.60 15.31
C ALA A 114 -17.93 5.80 14.58
N ASP A 115 -17.94 6.63 13.55
CA ASP A 115 -19.16 6.87 12.75
C ASP A 115 -19.62 5.59 12.03
N LEU A 116 -18.71 4.87 11.39
CA LEU A 116 -19.02 3.64 10.64
C LEU A 116 -19.43 2.46 11.53
N THR A 117 -19.07 2.46 12.80
CA THR A 117 -19.33 1.34 13.73
C THR A 117 -20.32 1.69 14.85
N GLY A 118 -21.00 2.84 14.76
CA GLY A 118 -21.89 3.29 15.83
C GLY A 118 -21.18 3.53 17.17
N GLY A 119 -19.89 3.83 17.14
CA GLY A 119 -19.07 4.09 18.32
C GLY A 119 -18.37 2.88 18.94
N GLU A 120 -18.55 1.67 18.37
CA GLU A 120 -17.89 0.46 18.89
C GLU A 120 -16.38 0.48 18.70
N LEU A 121 -15.88 1.10 17.62
CA LEU A 121 -14.46 1.22 17.29
C LEU A 121 -14.10 2.69 17.06
N GLY A 122 -12.81 3.01 17.19
CA GLY A 122 -12.32 4.35 16.87
C GLY A 122 -12.36 5.32 18.05
N GLY A 123 -12.78 6.56 17.78
CA GLY A 123 -12.88 7.63 18.76
C GLY A 123 -11.55 8.31 19.12
N PRO A 124 -11.57 9.27 20.07
CA PRO A 124 -10.41 10.08 20.43
C PRO A 124 -9.19 9.28 20.93
N GLU A 125 -9.44 8.21 21.66
CA GLU A 125 -8.37 7.34 22.20
C GLU A 125 -7.63 6.62 21.05
N HIS A 126 -8.36 6.17 20.05
CA HIS A 126 -7.78 5.58 18.84
C HIS A 126 -6.81 6.55 18.14
N ASP A 127 -7.18 7.82 18.04
CA ASP A 127 -6.33 8.86 17.44
C ASP A 127 -5.15 9.22 18.31
N ARG A 128 -5.34 9.30 19.62
CA ARG A 128 -4.28 9.61 20.60
C ARG A 128 -3.15 8.58 20.55
N THR A 129 -3.49 7.30 20.44
CA THR A 129 -2.52 6.20 20.41
C THR A 129 -1.97 5.90 19.01
N ALA A 130 -2.53 6.50 17.95
CA ALA A 130 -2.16 6.20 16.58
C ALA A 130 -0.67 6.40 16.24
N PRO A 131 0.02 7.48 16.68
CA PRO A 131 1.43 7.67 16.36
C PRO A 131 2.33 6.56 16.91
N GLU A 132 2.14 6.18 18.16
CA GLU A 132 2.93 5.12 18.81
C GLU A 132 2.63 3.75 18.19
N ARG A 133 1.35 3.46 17.98
CA ARG A 133 0.91 2.23 17.32
C ARG A 133 1.47 2.12 15.89
N LEU A 134 1.45 3.22 15.11
CA LEU A 134 2.01 3.25 13.78
C LEU A 134 3.52 2.97 13.82
N LYS A 135 4.26 3.67 14.68
CA LYS A 135 5.70 3.45 14.86
C LYS A 135 6.05 2.01 15.21
N ALA A 136 5.26 1.38 16.09
CA ALA A 136 5.49 0.00 16.53
C ALA A 136 5.16 -1.05 15.45
N THR A 137 4.34 -0.72 14.46
CA THR A 137 3.77 -1.69 13.51
C THR A 137 4.06 -1.41 12.05
N ILE A 138 4.86 -0.40 11.73
CA ILE A 138 5.14 -0.01 10.33
C ILE A 138 5.96 -1.06 9.57
N TYR A 139 6.70 -1.87 10.30
CA TYR A 139 7.45 -3.03 9.80
C TYR A 139 7.22 -4.25 10.67
#